data_065d7740da3725304cdd8476cde0a3b4
#
_entry.id   065d7740da3725304cdd8476cde0a3b4
#
_cell.length_a   1.000
_cell.length_b   1.000
_cell.length_c   1.000
_cell.angle_alpha   90.00
_cell.angle_beta   90.00
_cell.angle_gamma   90.00
#
_symmetry.space_group_name_H-M   'P 1'
#
loop_
_entity.id
_entity.type
_entity.pdbx_description
1 polymer ?
#
loop_
_entity_poly.entity_id
_entity_poly.type
_entity_poly.pdbx_seq_one_letter_code
_entity_poly.pdbx_strand_id
1 'polypeptide(L)'
;MKAKSILFFSLLGLAVLFVSYGSWAEPSNTTSDSKYGVVSIRTIFETSQKNVKYRADAEEQQNKMIADLEKLSKEAEADEAGLKTLVAGSSDYIALSKSIFEKQAKVDALKEFYKQSMTMQDKQWTEKIYEDILRITGEVAKQRGLILVLAKDEVEFPSPSANELMLAIRTNKLLYSGGCVDITNDVMTAFDAEK
;
A
#
# COMPACT_ATOMS: atom_id res chain seq x y z
N MET A 1 60.78 -56.54 14.86
CA MET A 1 59.63 -55.97 15.52
C MET A 1 59.67 -54.44 15.63
N LYS A 2 60.63 -53.72 15.04
CA LYS A 2 60.73 -52.24 15.17
C LYS A 2 60.15 -51.47 13.99
N ALA A 3 59.88 -52.05 12.86
CA ALA A 3 59.34 -51.35 11.66
C ALA A 3 57.80 -51.20 11.66
N LYS A 4 57.07 -52.08 12.34
CA LYS A 4 55.62 -52.05 12.40
C LYS A 4 55.07 -50.94 13.34
N SER A 5 55.87 -50.52 14.35
CA SER A 5 55.51 -49.52 15.34
C SER A 5 55.61 -48.09 14.77
N ILE A 6 56.52 -47.86 13.82
CA ILE A 6 56.71 -46.52 13.21
C ILE A 6 55.61 -46.22 12.21
N LEU A 7 55.06 -47.19 11.52
CA LEU A 7 53.93 -47.04 10.58
C LEU A 7 52.62 -46.71 11.31
N PHE A 8 52.42 -47.22 12.54
CA PHE A 8 51.22 -46.95 13.36
C PHE A 8 51.21 -45.52 13.90
N PHE A 9 52.36 -44.96 14.27
CA PHE A 9 52.46 -43.58 14.78
C PHE A 9 52.33 -42.56 13.63
N SER A 10 52.75 -42.87 12.40
CA SER A 10 52.58 -41.98 11.25
C SER A 10 51.12 -41.92 10.78
N LEU A 11 50.36 -43.02 10.91
CA LEU A 11 48.95 -43.05 10.53
C LEU A 11 48.07 -42.29 11.58
N LEU A 12 48.47 -42.37 12.85
CA LEU A 12 47.79 -41.64 13.91
C LEU A 12 47.98 -40.11 13.83
N GLY A 13 49.20 -39.67 13.43
CA GLY A 13 49.52 -38.27 13.21
C GLY A 13 48.74 -37.63 12.04
N LEU A 14 48.53 -38.42 10.98
CA LEU A 14 47.76 -37.93 9.81
C LEU A 14 46.26 -37.80 10.10
N ALA A 15 45.70 -38.69 10.95
CA ALA A 15 44.31 -38.63 11.35
C ALA A 15 44.00 -37.38 12.23
N VAL A 16 44.95 -36.98 13.10
CA VAL A 16 44.79 -35.79 13.97
C VAL A 16 44.85 -34.50 13.15
N LEU A 17 45.63 -34.44 12.07
CA LEU A 17 45.69 -33.29 11.19
C LEU A 17 44.40 -33.10 10.35
N PHE A 18 43.73 -34.20 9.97
CA PHE A 18 42.47 -34.14 9.22
C PHE A 18 41.30 -33.66 10.09
N VAL A 19 41.31 -33.94 11.38
CA VAL A 19 40.25 -33.45 12.31
C VAL A 19 40.39 -31.94 12.57
N SER A 20 41.61 -31.40 12.50
CA SER A 20 41.87 -29.97 12.75
C SER A 20 41.48 -29.03 11.60
N TYR A 21 41.35 -29.54 10.36
CA TYR A 21 40.95 -28.77 9.20
C TYR A 21 39.45 -28.85 8.88
N GLY A 22 38.68 -29.67 9.62
CA GLY A 22 37.24 -29.86 9.44
C GLY A 22 36.33 -28.94 10.26
N SER A 23 36.88 -27.99 11.00
CA SER A 23 36.08 -26.90 11.58
C SER A 23 35.77 -25.86 10.50
N TRP A 24 34.96 -26.27 9.54
CA TRP A 24 34.15 -25.30 8.82
C TRP A 24 33.27 -24.67 9.90
N ALA A 25 33.52 -23.41 10.18
CA ALA A 25 32.65 -22.64 11.02
C ALA A 25 31.26 -22.75 10.37
N GLU A 26 30.37 -23.53 11.02
CA GLU A 26 28.97 -23.38 10.74
C GLU A 26 28.71 -21.86 10.80
N PRO A 27 28.02 -21.28 9.80
CA PRO A 27 27.59 -19.92 9.96
C PRO A 27 26.77 -19.94 11.26
N SER A 28 27.37 -19.40 12.33
CA SER A 28 26.66 -19.17 13.56
C SER A 28 25.43 -18.39 13.12
N ASN A 29 24.27 -19.04 13.20
CA ASN A 29 22.99 -18.35 13.24
C ASN A 29 23.00 -17.56 14.56
N THR A 30 23.92 -16.60 14.64
CA THR A 30 23.74 -15.47 15.53
C THR A 30 22.43 -14.91 15.04
N THR A 31 21.36 -15.12 15.79
CA THR A 31 20.24 -14.19 15.86
C THR A 31 20.92 -12.84 16.03
N SER A 32 21.22 -12.24 14.89
CA SER A 32 21.80 -10.93 14.81
C SER A 32 20.82 -10.07 15.60
N ASP A 33 21.29 -9.53 16.73
CA ASP A 33 20.58 -8.49 17.46
C ASP A 33 20.63 -7.26 16.53
N SER A 34 19.94 -7.40 15.40
CA SER A 34 19.98 -6.43 14.32
C SER A 34 19.29 -5.17 14.80
N LYS A 35 20.09 -4.14 14.99
CA LYS A 35 19.61 -2.81 15.37
C LYS A 35 18.93 -2.07 14.22
N TYR A 36 18.80 -2.72 13.05
CA TYR A 36 18.23 -2.14 11.85
C TYR A 36 16.95 -2.89 11.46
N GLY A 37 15.91 -2.13 11.18
CA GLY A 37 14.62 -2.65 10.75
C GLY A 37 14.27 -2.21 9.34
N VAL A 38 13.31 -2.92 8.75
CA VAL A 38 12.65 -2.54 7.50
C VAL A 38 11.14 -2.62 7.67
N VAL A 39 10.41 -1.77 6.94
CA VAL A 39 8.96 -1.75 6.92
C VAL A 39 8.46 -1.48 5.49
N SER A 40 7.52 -2.28 5.00
CA SER A 40 6.84 -2.02 3.73
C SER A 40 5.60 -1.14 3.98
N ILE A 41 5.73 0.14 3.68
CA ILE A 41 4.61 1.09 3.77
C ILE A 41 3.53 0.71 2.76
N ARG A 42 3.91 0.32 1.55
CA ARG A 42 3.00 -0.16 0.50
C ARG A 42 2.14 -1.31 1.00
N THR A 43 2.75 -2.35 1.57
CA THR A 43 2.01 -3.52 2.09
C THR A 43 0.97 -3.09 3.12
N ILE A 44 1.32 -2.18 4.04
CA ILE A 44 0.37 -1.69 5.04
C ILE A 44 -0.79 -0.93 4.37
N PHE A 45 -0.51 -0.05 3.41
CA PHE A 45 -1.54 0.65 2.64
C PHE A 45 -2.45 -0.29 1.86
N GLU A 46 -1.92 -1.38 1.29
CA GLU A 46 -2.69 -2.29 0.45
C GLU A 46 -3.52 -3.28 1.25
N THR A 47 -3.00 -3.76 2.39
CA THR A 47 -3.53 -4.93 3.08
C THR A 47 -4.10 -4.68 4.48
N SER A 48 -3.89 -3.49 5.09
CA SER A 48 -4.44 -3.18 6.41
C SER A 48 -5.97 -3.18 6.39
N GLN A 49 -6.57 -3.70 7.46
CA GLN A 49 -8.03 -3.79 7.58
C GLN A 49 -8.69 -2.41 7.56
N LYS A 50 -8.05 -1.41 8.19
CA LYS A 50 -8.53 -0.03 8.17
C LYS A 50 -8.62 0.53 6.75
N ASN A 51 -7.58 0.30 5.93
CA ASN A 51 -7.60 0.81 4.56
C ASN A 51 -8.56 0.03 3.66
N VAL A 52 -8.66 -1.29 3.84
CA VAL A 52 -9.66 -2.11 3.14
C VAL A 52 -11.07 -1.62 3.44
N LYS A 53 -11.37 -1.33 4.71
CA LYS A 53 -12.66 -0.76 5.12
C LYS A 53 -12.90 0.61 4.52
N TYR A 54 -11.91 1.52 4.60
CA TYR A 54 -12.03 2.85 4.00
C TYR A 54 -12.34 2.78 2.50
N ARG A 55 -11.64 1.91 1.75
CA ARG A 55 -11.90 1.73 0.31
C ARG A 55 -13.32 1.23 0.04
N ALA A 56 -13.81 0.28 0.83
CA ALA A 56 -15.18 -0.20 0.70
C ALA A 56 -16.22 0.89 0.98
N ASP A 57 -16.01 1.66 2.04
CA ASP A 57 -16.89 2.80 2.40
C ASP A 57 -16.84 3.90 1.32
N ALA A 58 -15.67 4.18 0.75
CA ALA A 58 -15.50 5.17 -0.33
C ALA A 58 -16.19 4.70 -1.62
N GLU A 59 -16.09 3.41 -1.97
CA GLU A 59 -16.78 2.82 -3.12
C GLU A 59 -18.30 2.89 -2.95
N GLU A 60 -18.83 2.58 -1.76
CA GLU A 60 -20.24 2.72 -1.46
C GLU A 60 -20.73 4.17 -1.62
N GLN A 61 -19.95 5.14 -1.12
CA GLN A 61 -20.26 6.56 -1.28
C GLN A 61 -20.24 6.96 -2.76
N GLN A 62 -19.23 6.53 -3.53
CA GLN A 62 -19.14 6.78 -4.96
C GLN A 62 -20.37 6.25 -5.70
N ASN A 63 -20.78 5.02 -5.41
CA ASN A 63 -21.95 4.41 -6.02
C ASN A 63 -23.25 5.19 -5.71
N LYS A 64 -23.42 5.69 -4.48
CA LYS A 64 -24.54 6.57 -4.13
C LYS A 64 -24.51 7.88 -4.91
N MET A 65 -23.34 8.52 -5.01
CA MET A 65 -23.17 9.76 -5.78
C MET A 65 -23.50 9.57 -7.28
N ILE A 66 -23.04 8.44 -7.86
CA ILE A 66 -23.36 8.08 -9.26
C ILE A 66 -24.87 7.90 -9.43
N ALA A 67 -25.52 7.15 -8.54
CA ALA A 67 -26.96 6.92 -8.58
C ALA A 67 -27.78 8.21 -8.48
N ASP A 68 -27.37 9.15 -7.62
CA ASP A 68 -28.01 10.47 -7.48
C ASP A 68 -27.87 11.30 -8.76
N LEU A 69 -26.67 11.31 -9.38
CA LEU A 69 -26.45 12.01 -10.65
C LEU A 69 -27.27 11.40 -11.79
N GLU A 70 -27.29 10.06 -11.90
CA GLU A 70 -28.09 9.36 -12.91
C GLU A 70 -29.58 9.63 -12.77
N LYS A 71 -30.10 9.63 -11.52
CA LYS A 71 -31.51 9.97 -11.27
C LYS A 71 -31.84 11.36 -11.77
N LEU A 72 -31.03 12.37 -11.42
CA LEU A 72 -31.26 13.74 -11.80
C LEU A 72 -31.11 13.94 -13.33
N SER A 73 -30.17 13.25 -13.96
CA SER A 73 -30.00 13.24 -15.44
C SER A 73 -31.23 12.66 -16.14
N LYS A 74 -31.75 11.51 -15.68
CA LYS A 74 -32.96 10.88 -16.21
C LYS A 74 -34.19 11.78 -16.07
N GLU A 75 -34.30 12.50 -14.95
CA GLU A 75 -35.37 13.48 -14.77
C GLU A 75 -35.26 14.63 -15.76
N ALA A 76 -34.05 15.12 -16.04
CA ALA A 76 -33.84 16.16 -17.07
C ALA A 76 -34.17 15.65 -18.48
N GLU A 77 -33.75 14.42 -18.82
CA GLU A 77 -34.06 13.77 -20.10
C GLU A 77 -35.58 13.57 -20.32
N ALA A 78 -36.31 13.17 -19.25
CA ALA A 78 -37.75 13.04 -19.29
C ALA A 78 -38.45 14.39 -19.53
N ASP A 79 -37.98 15.45 -18.87
CA ASP A 79 -38.47 16.82 -19.09
C ASP A 79 -38.19 17.28 -20.54
N GLU A 80 -36.99 16.96 -21.10
CA GLU A 80 -36.67 17.25 -22.50
C GLU A 80 -37.59 16.53 -23.49
N ALA A 81 -37.94 15.28 -23.20
CA ALA A 81 -38.93 14.56 -23.99
C ALA A 81 -40.30 15.22 -23.92
N GLY A 82 -40.72 15.67 -22.72
CA GLY A 82 -41.95 16.41 -22.52
C GLY A 82 -41.98 17.76 -23.26
N LEU A 83 -40.84 18.47 -23.27
CA LEU A 83 -40.72 19.76 -23.98
C LEU A 83 -41.05 19.67 -25.46
N LYS A 84 -40.73 18.56 -26.11
CA LYS A 84 -41.01 18.32 -27.54
C LYS A 84 -42.51 18.26 -27.86
N THR A 85 -43.34 18.04 -26.89
CA THR A 85 -44.81 17.96 -27.02
C THR A 85 -45.51 19.27 -26.82
N LEU A 86 -44.80 20.31 -26.34
CA LEU A 86 -45.34 21.61 -26.03
C LEU A 86 -45.23 22.58 -27.22
N VAL A 87 -46.12 23.55 -27.25
CA VAL A 87 -46.07 24.61 -28.27
C VAL A 87 -44.95 25.59 -27.93
N ALA A 88 -44.02 25.75 -28.85
CA ALA A 88 -42.86 26.63 -28.67
C ALA A 88 -43.32 28.06 -28.35
N GLY A 89 -42.76 28.63 -27.25
CA GLY A 89 -43.06 29.96 -26.78
C GLY A 89 -44.30 30.05 -25.85
N SER A 90 -45.00 28.94 -25.59
CA SER A 90 -46.06 28.92 -24.53
C SER A 90 -45.44 29.09 -23.16
N SER A 91 -46.26 29.51 -22.17
CA SER A 91 -45.83 29.60 -20.78
C SER A 91 -45.27 28.29 -20.23
N ASP A 92 -45.91 27.18 -20.59
CA ASP A 92 -45.51 25.84 -20.15
C ASP A 92 -44.16 25.41 -20.80
N TYR A 93 -43.97 25.75 -22.11
CA TYR A 93 -42.70 25.55 -22.78
C TYR A 93 -41.56 26.30 -22.08
N ILE A 94 -41.76 27.57 -21.76
CA ILE A 94 -40.76 28.41 -21.09
C ILE A 94 -40.46 27.90 -19.70
N ALA A 95 -41.47 27.51 -18.93
CA ALA A 95 -41.33 26.98 -17.57
C ALA A 95 -40.53 25.65 -17.58
N LEU A 96 -40.89 24.75 -18.50
CA LEU A 96 -40.21 23.46 -18.59
C LEU A 96 -38.76 23.61 -19.10
N SER A 97 -38.52 24.49 -20.08
CA SER A 97 -37.17 24.83 -20.56
C SER A 97 -36.28 25.34 -19.41
N LYS A 98 -36.82 26.19 -18.56
CA LYS A 98 -36.15 26.70 -17.37
C LYS A 98 -35.82 25.58 -16.39
N SER A 99 -36.77 24.67 -16.12
CA SER A 99 -36.57 23.50 -15.25
C SER A 99 -35.44 22.59 -15.76
N ILE A 100 -35.43 22.31 -17.06
CA ILE A 100 -34.38 21.51 -17.69
C ILE A 100 -33.00 22.14 -17.50
N PHE A 101 -32.89 23.45 -17.78
CA PHE A 101 -31.65 24.19 -17.61
C PHE A 101 -31.15 24.14 -16.13
N GLU A 102 -32.04 24.34 -15.18
CA GLU A 102 -31.73 24.28 -13.74
C GLU A 102 -31.25 22.87 -13.33
N LYS A 103 -31.92 21.81 -13.82
CA LYS A 103 -31.52 20.41 -13.56
C LYS A 103 -30.17 20.08 -14.16
N GLN A 104 -29.91 20.47 -15.41
CA GLN A 104 -28.61 20.25 -16.07
C GLN A 104 -27.48 20.99 -15.33
N ALA A 105 -27.69 22.27 -15.00
CA ALA A 105 -26.72 23.04 -14.22
C ALA A 105 -26.44 22.40 -12.84
N LYS A 106 -27.49 21.84 -12.20
CA LYS A 106 -27.35 21.13 -10.93
C LYS A 106 -26.54 19.81 -11.08
N VAL A 107 -26.75 19.04 -12.16
CA VAL A 107 -25.96 17.84 -12.45
C VAL A 107 -24.49 18.19 -12.58
N ASP A 108 -24.16 19.22 -13.36
CA ASP A 108 -22.77 19.62 -13.58
C ASP A 108 -22.12 20.12 -12.27
N ALA A 109 -22.82 20.93 -11.51
CA ALA A 109 -22.33 21.42 -10.23
C ALA A 109 -22.11 20.29 -9.20
N LEU A 110 -23.02 19.32 -9.10
CA LEU A 110 -22.88 18.18 -8.21
C LEU A 110 -21.76 17.25 -8.65
N LYS A 111 -21.58 17.03 -9.95
CA LYS A 111 -20.50 16.21 -10.50
C LYS A 111 -19.13 16.78 -10.10
N GLU A 112 -18.95 18.07 -10.26
CA GLU A 112 -17.69 18.73 -9.87
C GLU A 112 -17.49 18.70 -8.35
N PHE A 113 -18.55 18.99 -7.57
CA PHE A 113 -18.52 18.93 -6.12
C PHE A 113 -18.13 17.51 -5.61
N TYR A 114 -18.76 16.47 -6.15
CA TYR A 114 -18.45 15.09 -5.75
C TYR A 114 -17.01 14.71 -6.08
N LYS A 115 -16.52 15.07 -7.26
CA LYS A 115 -15.13 14.86 -7.65
C LYS A 115 -14.16 15.52 -6.68
N GLN A 116 -14.38 16.78 -6.35
CA GLN A 116 -13.52 17.52 -5.41
C GLN A 116 -13.59 16.95 -4.00
N SER A 117 -14.79 16.60 -3.53
CA SER A 117 -15.02 16.03 -2.21
C SER A 117 -14.28 14.70 -2.05
N MET A 118 -14.39 13.78 -3.04
CA MET A 118 -13.69 12.51 -3.01
C MET A 118 -12.17 12.69 -3.03
N THR A 119 -11.67 13.56 -3.91
CA THR A 119 -10.22 13.84 -3.97
C THR A 119 -9.69 14.38 -2.64
N MET A 120 -10.46 15.24 -1.97
CA MET A 120 -10.07 15.77 -0.67
C MET A 120 -10.12 14.69 0.43
N GLN A 121 -11.13 13.84 0.44
CA GLN A 121 -11.24 12.72 1.40
C GLN A 121 -10.09 11.74 1.22
N ASP A 122 -9.76 11.34 -0.01
CA ASP A 122 -8.64 10.44 -0.30
C ASP A 122 -7.31 11.05 0.14
N LYS A 123 -7.11 12.33 -0.12
CA LYS A 123 -5.91 13.04 0.33
C LYS A 123 -5.80 13.02 1.86
N GLN A 124 -6.85 13.43 2.57
CA GLN A 124 -6.85 13.48 4.04
C GLN A 124 -6.65 12.09 4.65
N TRP A 125 -7.27 11.07 4.07
CA TRP A 125 -7.10 9.70 4.51
C TRP A 125 -5.67 9.20 4.29
N THR A 126 -5.10 9.45 3.12
CA THR A 126 -3.73 9.05 2.79
C THR A 126 -2.71 9.73 3.72
N GLU A 127 -2.87 11.03 3.96
CA GLU A 127 -2.04 11.77 4.91
C GLU A 127 -2.14 11.18 6.32
N LYS A 128 -3.35 10.94 6.80
CA LYS A 128 -3.58 10.37 8.13
C LYS A 128 -2.98 8.97 8.28
N ILE A 129 -3.22 8.07 7.32
CA ILE A 129 -2.60 6.73 7.36
C ILE A 129 -1.08 6.84 7.44
N TYR A 130 -0.49 7.69 6.60
CA TYR A 130 0.96 7.81 6.56
C TYR A 130 1.54 8.33 7.88
N GLU A 131 0.91 9.34 8.48
CA GLU A 131 1.30 9.87 9.79
C GLU A 131 1.19 8.79 10.88
N ASP A 132 0.09 8.03 10.91
CA ASP A 132 -0.10 6.95 11.86
C ASP A 132 0.94 5.83 11.67
N ILE A 133 1.23 5.42 10.43
CA ILE A 133 2.28 4.44 10.13
C ILE A 133 3.65 4.92 10.63
N LEU A 134 4.01 6.18 10.40
CA LEU A 134 5.28 6.73 10.88
C LEU A 134 5.36 6.70 12.41
N ARG A 135 4.31 7.13 13.10
CA ARG A 135 4.24 7.13 14.57
C ARG A 135 4.36 5.71 15.12
N ILE A 136 3.54 4.78 14.63
CA ILE A 136 3.53 3.37 15.07
C ILE A 136 4.87 2.69 14.75
N THR A 137 5.46 2.97 13.59
CA THR A 137 6.79 2.46 13.24
C THR A 137 7.82 2.90 14.27
N GLY A 138 7.77 4.15 14.72
CA GLY A 138 8.64 4.66 15.78
C GLY A 138 8.43 3.97 17.14
N GLU A 139 7.19 3.65 17.49
CA GLU A 139 6.84 2.94 18.72
C GLU A 139 7.34 1.47 18.69
N VAL A 140 7.05 0.76 17.60
CA VAL A 140 7.52 -0.62 17.38
C VAL A 140 9.05 -0.68 17.34
N ALA A 141 9.69 0.27 16.67
CA ALA A 141 11.16 0.35 16.62
C ALA A 141 11.76 0.48 18.03
N LYS A 142 11.21 1.34 18.89
CA LYS A 142 11.65 1.50 20.28
C LYS A 142 11.45 0.22 21.08
N GLN A 143 10.30 -0.44 20.93
CA GLN A 143 10.00 -1.71 21.63
C GLN A 143 10.96 -2.84 21.21
N ARG A 144 11.37 -2.86 19.95
CA ARG A 144 12.31 -3.83 19.38
C ARG A 144 13.78 -3.45 19.55
N GLY A 145 14.10 -2.30 20.15
CA GLY A 145 15.47 -1.81 20.31
C GLY A 145 16.16 -1.44 19.00
N LEU A 146 15.39 -1.12 17.96
CA LEU A 146 15.92 -0.72 16.66
C LEU A 146 16.38 0.74 16.71
N ILE A 147 17.52 1.03 16.10
CA ILE A 147 18.09 2.38 16.00
C ILE A 147 17.76 3.07 14.68
N LEU A 148 17.36 2.28 13.66
CA LEU A 148 16.98 2.76 12.34
C LEU A 148 15.96 1.81 11.72
N VAL A 149 14.93 2.37 11.10
CA VAL A 149 13.98 1.63 10.25
C VAL A 149 13.95 2.30 8.88
N LEU A 150 14.10 1.49 7.83
CA LEU A 150 14.06 1.94 6.44
C LEU A 150 12.78 1.44 5.76
N ALA A 151 12.22 2.26 4.89
CA ALA A 151 11.14 1.83 4.03
C ALA A 151 11.67 0.79 3.02
N LYS A 152 10.96 -0.35 2.92
CA LYS A 152 11.25 -1.42 1.98
C LYS A 152 10.11 -1.49 0.97
N ASP A 153 10.39 -1.03 -0.24
CA ASP A 153 9.48 -1.20 -1.37
C ASP A 153 10.13 -2.17 -2.35
N GLU A 154 9.43 -3.23 -2.69
CA GLU A 154 9.90 -4.20 -3.68
C GLU A 154 9.48 -3.75 -5.08
N VAL A 155 10.41 -3.83 -6.01
CA VAL A 155 10.12 -3.59 -7.43
C VAL A 155 9.54 -4.88 -8.00
N GLU A 156 8.30 -4.82 -8.48
CA GLU A 156 7.63 -5.97 -9.08
C GLU A 156 8.10 -6.19 -10.53
N PHE A 157 8.32 -7.46 -10.87
CA PHE A 157 8.66 -7.88 -12.23
C PHE A 157 7.69 -8.98 -12.70
N PRO A 158 7.20 -8.89 -13.96
CA PRO A 158 7.44 -7.83 -14.95
C PRO A 158 6.75 -6.51 -14.58
N SER A 159 7.44 -5.38 -14.77
CA SER A 159 6.84 -4.07 -14.53
C SER A 159 5.77 -3.76 -15.59
N PRO A 160 4.62 -3.16 -15.22
CA PRO A 160 3.55 -2.84 -16.15
C PRO A 160 3.95 -1.85 -17.24
N SER A 161 4.89 -0.95 -16.94
CA SER A 161 5.41 0.03 -17.90
C SER A 161 6.83 0.49 -17.57
N ALA A 162 7.55 1.01 -18.58
CA ALA A 162 8.86 1.62 -18.39
C ALA A 162 8.82 2.84 -17.44
N ASN A 163 7.73 3.60 -17.45
CA ASN A 163 7.55 4.77 -16.60
C ASN A 163 7.41 4.34 -15.12
N GLU A 164 6.64 3.30 -14.84
CA GLU A 164 6.49 2.76 -13.48
C GLU A 164 7.79 2.16 -12.97
N LEU A 165 8.51 1.40 -13.82
CA LEU A 165 9.83 0.90 -13.47
C LEU A 165 10.80 2.04 -13.15
N MET A 166 10.80 3.11 -13.96
CA MET A 166 11.68 4.25 -13.72
C MET A 166 11.30 5.01 -12.44
N LEU A 167 10.01 5.11 -12.11
CA LEU A 167 9.55 5.67 -10.84
C LEU A 167 10.02 4.80 -9.67
N ALA A 168 9.83 3.48 -9.75
CA ALA A 168 10.28 2.54 -8.74
C ALA A 168 11.80 2.64 -8.50
N ILE A 169 12.62 2.68 -9.56
CA ILE A 169 14.08 2.86 -9.47
C ILE A 169 14.45 4.17 -8.78
N ARG A 170 13.71 5.25 -9.02
CA ARG A 170 13.96 6.56 -8.42
C ARG A 170 13.57 6.62 -6.94
N THR A 171 12.51 5.92 -6.55
CA THR A 171 11.97 5.95 -5.19
C THR A 171 12.54 4.88 -4.29
N ASN A 172 12.86 3.69 -4.84
CA ASN A 172 13.44 2.60 -4.06
C ASN A 172 14.91 2.90 -3.71
N LYS A 173 15.15 3.14 -2.41
CA LYS A 173 16.50 3.44 -1.87
C LYS A 173 17.14 2.23 -1.21
N LEU A 174 16.37 1.20 -0.88
CA LEU A 174 16.85 0.01 -0.21
C LEU A 174 16.98 -1.14 -1.22
N LEU A 175 18.20 -1.42 -1.63
CA LEU A 175 18.49 -2.48 -2.61
C LEU A 175 18.73 -3.86 -1.97
N TYR A 176 19.11 -3.88 -0.70
CA TYR A 176 19.42 -5.09 0.05
C TYR A 176 19.17 -4.89 1.55
N SER A 177 18.49 -5.82 2.18
CA SER A 177 18.14 -5.75 3.61
C SER A 177 18.47 -7.03 4.38
N GLY A 178 19.45 -7.81 3.92
CA GLY A 178 19.88 -9.04 4.60
C GLY A 178 20.31 -8.76 6.04
N GLY A 179 19.66 -9.45 7.00
CA GLY A 179 19.92 -9.28 8.42
C GLY A 179 19.16 -8.15 9.10
N CYS A 180 18.37 -7.33 8.40
CA CYS A 180 17.42 -6.41 9.02
C CYS A 180 16.19 -7.14 9.54
N VAL A 181 15.59 -6.61 10.61
CA VAL A 181 14.30 -7.10 11.15
C VAL A 181 13.17 -6.50 10.33
N ASP A 182 12.35 -7.32 9.68
CA ASP A 182 11.13 -6.83 9.04
C ASP A 182 10.02 -6.67 10.09
N ILE A 183 9.59 -5.42 10.30
CA ILE A 183 8.55 -5.05 11.27
C ILE A 183 7.21 -4.71 10.62
N THR A 184 7.03 -5.00 9.33
CA THR A 184 5.82 -4.66 8.57
C THR A 184 4.56 -5.21 9.25
N ASN A 185 4.56 -6.48 9.63
CA ASN A 185 3.41 -7.11 10.29
C ASN A 185 3.16 -6.57 11.70
N ASP A 186 4.20 -6.24 12.45
CA ASP A 186 4.04 -5.65 13.77
C ASP A 186 3.39 -4.27 13.68
N VAL A 187 3.88 -3.44 12.75
CA VAL A 187 3.32 -2.10 12.49
C VAL A 187 1.88 -2.20 11.98
N MET A 188 1.61 -3.10 11.04
CA MET A 188 0.26 -3.31 10.50
C MET A 188 -0.72 -3.78 11.58
N THR A 189 -0.31 -4.72 12.42
CA THR A 189 -1.14 -5.22 13.52
C THR A 189 -1.44 -4.11 14.53
N ALA A 190 -0.44 -3.33 14.90
CA ALA A 190 -0.63 -2.20 15.80
C ALA A 190 -1.50 -1.10 15.17
N PHE A 191 -1.32 -0.83 13.88
CA PHE A 191 -2.14 0.12 13.12
C PHE A 191 -3.62 -0.31 13.08
N ASP A 192 -3.91 -1.57 12.81
CA ASP A 192 -5.28 -2.09 12.75
C ASP A 192 -5.95 -2.20 14.14
N ALA A 193 -5.16 -2.32 15.21
CA ALA A 193 -5.66 -2.37 16.58
C ALA A 193 -6.09 -1.00 17.14
N GLU A 194 -5.60 0.11 16.61
CA GLU A 194 -6.04 1.45 17.01
C GLU A 194 -7.47 1.72 16.53
N LYS A 195 -8.26 2.41 17.36
CA LYS A 195 -9.67 2.74 17.08
C LYS A 195 -9.79 4.06 16.32
#